data_c197548aa4e81fe15305dd45d46d9492
#
_entry.id   c197548aa4e81fe15305dd45d46d9492
#
_cell.length_a   1.000
_cell.length_b   1.000
_cell.length_c   1.000
_cell.angle_alpha   90.00
_cell.angle_beta   90.00
_cell.angle_gamma   90.00
#
_symmetry.space_group_name_H-M   'P 1'
#
loop_
_entity.id
_entity.type
_entity.pdbx_description
1 polymer ?
#
loop_
_entity_poly.entity_id
_entity_poly.type
_entity_poly.pdbx_seq_one_letter_code
_entity_poly.pdbx_strand_id
1 'polypeptide(L)'
;MSLLSLCDDGLTDKNRLHSYIEIYEELFNKKKESATHILEIGIGPCQPNGGSIIMWSEYFKNADIHTVDIIPFSEVNQKLYNHPRIYIHINDAYDYNFFQNCFMSKIPRYDIIIDDGPHTLESMVNFIQMYSKVLKNDGILVVEDVQSMDWIPILKACTPLELKPYIQVYDRRHLKDRWDDILFVINKSI
;
A
#
# COMPACT_ATOMS: atom_id res chain seq x y z
N MET A 1 -11.61 -6.97 -15.46
CA MET A 1 -11.39 -5.51 -15.54
C MET A 1 -9.94 -5.24 -15.20
N SER A 2 -9.29 -4.27 -15.86
CA SER A 2 -7.95 -3.82 -15.53
C SER A 2 -7.99 -2.78 -14.39
N LEU A 3 -6.86 -2.56 -13.68
CA LEU A 3 -6.77 -1.49 -12.68
C LEU A 3 -7.07 -0.12 -13.29
N LEU A 4 -6.57 0.14 -14.49
CA LEU A 4 -6.85 1.41 -15.19
C LEU A 4 -8.35 1.63 -15.40
N SER A 5 -9.13 0.57 -15.70
CA SER A 5 -10.57 0.69 -15.87
C SER A 5 -11.36 0.88 -14.58
N LEU A 6 -10.74 0.60 -13.43
CA LEU A 6 -11.32 0.74 -12.10
C LEU A 6 -10.85 2.02 -11.39
N CYS A 7 -9.77 2.64 -11.88
CA CYS A 7 -9.19 3.83 -11.29
C CYS A 7 -10.08 5.04 -11.56
N ASP A 8 -10.59 5.64 -10.49
CA ASP A 8 -11.32 6.90 -10.54
C ASP A 8 -10.38 8.05 -10.19
N ASP A 9 -9.91 8.76 -11.21
CA ASP A 9 -8.98 9.89 -11.08
C ASP A 9 -9.52 11.07 -10.23
N GLY A 10 -10.79 11.05 -9.87
CA GLY A 10 -11.39 11.99 -8.93
C GLY A 10 -11.31 11.56 -7.47
N LEU A 11 -10.98 10.27 -7.24
CA LEU A 11 -10.96 9.65 -5.90
C LEU A 11 -9.57 9.16 -5.48
N THR A 12 -8.66 8.93 -6.42
CA THR A 12 -7.27 8.52 -6.17
C THR A 12 -6.31 9.22 -7.12
N ASP A 13 -5.10 9.46 -6.67
CA ASP A 13 -4.04 10.12 -7.44
C ASP A 13 -3.12 9.16 -8.20
N LYS A 14 -3.27 7.86 -7.99
CA LYS A 14 -2.38 6.79 -8.48
C LYS A 14 -2.26 6.69 -10.02
N ASN A 15 -3.21 7.30 -10.77
CA ASN A 15 -3.15 7.38 -12.23
C ASN A 15 -2.94 8.82 -12.73
N ARG A 16 -3.74 9.78 -12.25
CA ARG A 16 -3.71 11.14 -12.79
C ARG A 16 -2.48 11.93 -12.34
N LEU A 17 -2.16 11.91 -11.07
CA LEU A 17 -1.01 12.60 -10.48
C LEU A 17 0.25 11.74 -10.55
N HIS A 18 0.16 10.49 -10.12
CA HIS A 18 1.24 9.50 -10.18
C HIS A 18 1.11 8.57 -11.38
N SER A 19 2.18 7.85 -11.69
CA SER A 19 2.24 6.91 -12.83
C SER A 19 2.25 5.46 -12.35
N TYR A 20 1.46 5.12 -11.29
CA TYR A 20 1.58 3.84 -10.58
C TYR A 20 0.70 2.73 -11.15
N ILE A 21 -0.43 3.05 -11.80
CA ILE A 21 -1.42 2.05 -12.22
C ILE A 21 -0.84 0.97 -13.14
N GLU A 22 0.07 1.33 -14.07
CA GLU A 22 0.71 0.35 -14.95
C GLU A 22 1.61 -0.62 -14.16
N ILE A 23 2.36 -0.08 -13.19
CA ILE A 23 3.23 -0.90 -12.32
C ILE A 23 2.38 -1.80 -11.42
N TYR A 24 1.29 -1.29 -10.89
CA TYR A 24 0.37 -2.09 -10.10
C TYR A 24 -0.31 -3.21 -10.90
N GLU A 25 -0.72 -2.94 -12.14
CA GLU A 25 -1.25 -3.99 -13.01
C GLU A 25 -0.20 -5.09 -13.25
N GLU A 26 1.07 -4.71 -13.50
CA GLU A 26 2.17 -5.66 -13.68
C GLU A 26 2.42 -6.50 -12.41
N LEU A 27 2.52 -5.84 -11.25
CA LEU A 27 2.83 -6.50 -9.97
C LEU A 27 1.68 -7.39 -9.50
N PHE A 28 0.43 -6.95 -9.65
CA PHE A 28 -0.72 -7.53 -8.98
C PHE A 28 -1.53 -8.50 -9.86
N ASN A 29 -1.35 -8.49 -11.17
CA ASN A 29 -2.14 -9.31 -12.09
C ASN A 29 -2.14 -10.80 -11.72
N LYS A 30 -0.98 -11.35 -11.34
CA LYS A 30 -0.87 -12.76 -10.92
C LYS A 30 -1.60 -13.07 -9.60
N LYS A 31 -1.82 -12.05 -8.77
CA LYS A 31 -2.50 -12.15 -7.47
C LYS A 31 -3.99 -11.85 -7.52
N LYS A 32 -4.49 -11.35 -8.64
CA LYS A 32 -5.86 -10.82 -8.79
C LYS A 32 -6.93 -11.78 -8.28
N GLU A 33 -6.84 -13.06 -8.67
CA GLU A 33 -7.84 -14.07 -8.30
C GLU A 33 -7.50 -14.83 -7.01
N SER A 34 -6.22 -14.84 -6.62
CA SER A 34 -5.73 -15.64 -5.50
C SER A 34 -5.51 -14.85 -4.20
N ALA A 35 -5.36 -13.55 -4.26
CA ALA A 35 -5.18 -12.72 -3.07
C ALA A 35 -6.41 -12.80 -2.16
N THR A 36 -6.15 -12.94 -0.85
CA THR A 36 -7.18 -13.05 0.18
C THR A 36 -7.13 -11.92 1.20
N HIS A 37 -5.99 -11.26 1.37
CA HIS A 37 -5.82 -10.16 2.32
C HIS A 37 -4.89 -9.10 1.75
N ILE A 38 -5.38 -7.86 1.74
CA ILE A 38 -4.65 -6.67 1.28
C ILE A 38 -4.66 -5.64 2.40
N LEU A 39 -3.58 -4.94 2.60
CA LEU A 39 -3.46 -3.84 3.54
C LEU A 39 -2.93 -2.60 2.82
N GLU A 40 -3.59 -1.47 3.01
CA GLU A 40 -3.09 -0.15 2.62
C GLU A 40 -3.04 0.76 3.84
N ILE A 41 -1.91 1.40 4.08
CA ILE A 41 -1.76 2.47 5.05
C ILE A 41 -2.10 3.77 4.32
N GLY A 42 -3.04 4.53 4.89
CA GLY A 42 -3.58 5.75 4.29
C GLY A 42 -4.97 5.55 3.68
N ILE A 43 -5.90 6.42 4.05
CA ILE A 43 -7.22 6.60 3.42
C ILE A 43 -7.22 7.91 2.66
N GLY A 44 -6.40 8.86 3.14
CA GLY A 44 -6.23 10.19 2.62
C GLY A 44 -7.18 11.23 3.22
N PRO A 45 -6.74 12.49 3.32
CA PRO A 45 -7.52 13.57 3.94
C PRO A 45 -8.54 14.22 3.00
N CYS A 46 -8.39 14.04 1.68
CA CYS A 46 -9.23 14.72 0.68
C CYS A 46 -10.56 14.01 0.50
N GLN A 47 -11.66 14.76 0.60
CA GLN A 47 -12.99 14.20 0.43
C GLN A 47 -13.47 14.24 -1.03
N PRO A 48 -14.13 13.16 -1.50
CA PRO A 48 -14.32 11.86 -0.85
C PRO A 48 -13.01 11.04 -0.89
N ASN A 49 -12.64 10.45 0.26
CA ASN A 49 -11.39 9.71 0.42
C ASN A 49 -11.51 8.20 0.15
N GLY A 50 -10.36 7.48 0.18
CA GLY A 50 -10.30 6.02 0.07
C GLY A 50 -10.57 5.47 -1.32
N GLY A 51 -10.28 6.24 -2.37
CA GLY A 51 -10.50 5.83 -3.74
C GLY A 51 -9.69 4.60 -4.15
N SER A 52 -8.43 4.53 -3.74
CA SER A 52 -7.56 3.37 -3.95
C SER A 52 -8.11 2.12 -3.26
N ILE A 53 -8.59 2.24 -2.03
CA ILE A 53 -9.16 1.15 -1.24
C ILE A 53 -10.41 0.58 -1.92
N ILE A 54 -11.27 1.44 -2.47
CA ILE A 54 -12.41 1.02 -3.28
C ILE A 54 -11.93 0.29 -4.53
N MET A 55 -10.94 0.83 -5.23
CA MET A 55 -10.34 0.23 -6.41
C MET A 55 -9.77 -1.17 -6.11
N TRP A 56 -9.05 -1.34 -4.98
CA TRP A 56 -8.56 -2.65 -4.55
C TRP A 56 -9.70 -3.63 -4.30
N SER A 57 -10.77 -3.20 -3.63
CA SER A 57 -11.94 -4.07 -3.36
C SER A 57 -12.64 -4.54 -4.64
N GLU A 58 -12.58 -3.74 -5.69
CA GLU A 58 -13.14 -4.06 -7.00
C GLU A 58 -12.19 -4.93 -7.85
N TYR A 59 -10.88 -4.75 -7.71
CA TYR A 59 -9.87 -5.52 -8.44
C TYR A 59 -9.67 -6.92 -7.85
N PHE A 60 -9.55 -7.01 -6.51
CA PHE A 60 -9.33 -8.25 -5.77
C PHE A 60 -10.64 -8.78 -5.18
N LYS A 61 -11.45 -9.43 -6.01
CA LYS A 61 -12.82 -9.85 -5.64
C LYS A 61 -12.88 -10.84 -4.47
N ASN A 62 -11.80 -11.57 -4.22
CA ASN A 62 -11.72 -12.59 -3.18
C ASN A 62 -10.99 -12.13 -1.92
N ALA A 63 -10.50 -10.88 -1.89
CA ALA A 63 -9.71 -10.37 -0.78
C ALA A 63 -10.52 -9.52 0.19
N ASP A 64 -10.19 -9.65 1.47
CA ASP A 64 -10.49 -8.66 2.49
C ASP A 64 -9.46 -7.54 2.41
N ILE A 65 -9.94 -6.30 2.42
CA ILE A 65 -9.12 -5.10 2.29
C ILE A 65 -9.06 -4.41 3.65
N HIS A 66 -7.89 -4.35 4.23
CA HIS A 66 -7.64 -3.62 5.46
C HIS A 66 -7.03 -2.26 5.15
N THR A 67 -7.41 -1.25 5.91
CA THR A 67 -6.76 0.07 5.84
C THR A 67 -6.56 0.64 7.23
N VAL A 68 -5.48 1.42 7.39
CA VAL A 68 -5.14 2.12 8.64
C VAL A 68 -4.95 3.58 8.34
N ASP A 69 -5.58 4.45 9.12
CA ASP A 69 -5.36 5.90 9.05
C ASP A 69 -5.59 6.53 10.42
N ILE A 70 -5.06 7.73 10.63
CA ILE A 70 -5.25 8.53 11.85
C ILE A 70 -6.46 9.48 11.76
N ILE A 71 -7.07 9.61 10.57
CA ILE A 71 -8.24 10.49 10.40
C ILE A 71 -9.40 10.02 11.29
N PRO A 72 -10.23 10.93 11.82
CA PRO A 72 -11.41 10.53 12.56
C PRO A 72 -12.36 9.66 11.73
N PHE A 73 -12.96 8.64 12.35
CA PHE A 73 -13.90 7.76 11.65
C PHE A 73 -15.06 8.52 10.99
N SER A 74 -15.46 9.65 11.58
CA SER A 74 -16.50 10.53 11.01
C SER A 74 -16.14 11.17 9.67
N GLU A 75 -14.84 11.20 9.33
CA GLU A 75 -14.32 11.74 8.07
C GLU A 75 -14.09 10.65 7.02
N VAL A 76 -14.27 9.39 7.39
CA VAL A 76 -14.12 8.27 6.45
C VAL A 76 -15.32 8.22 5.50
N ASN A 77 -15.05 8.03 4.22
CA ASN A 77 -16.06 7.89 3.18
C ASN A 77 -17.00 6.71 3.49
N GLN A 78 -18.32 6.97 3.43
CA GLN A 78 -19.37 5.99 3.72
C GLN A 78 -19.27 4.73 2.85
N LYS A 79 -18.76 4.84 1.63
CA LYS A 79 -18.56 3.68 0.75
C LYS A 79 -17.57 2.67 1.33
N LEU A 80 -16.61 3.11 2.14
CA LEU A 80 -15.63 2.22 2.77
C LEU A 80 -16.27 1.42 3.92
N TYR A 81 -16.86 2.09 4.90
CA TYR A 81 -17.37 1.38 6.08
C TYR A 81 -18.67 0.61 5.85
N ASN A 82 -19.38 0.87 4.76
CA ASN A 82 -20.54 0.08 4.33
C ASN A 82 -20.15 -1.11 3.44
N HIS A 83 -18.88 -1.25 3.05
CA HIS A 83 -18.45 -2.33 2.17
C HIS A 83 -18.13 -3.61 2.97
N PRO A 84 -18.69 -4.78 2.60
CA PRO A 84 -18.60 -6.01 3.42
C PRO A 84 -17.18 -6.59 3.55
N ARG A 85 -16.23 -6.19 2.71
CA ARG A 85 -14.85 -6.68 2.67
C ARG A 85 -13.81 -5.61 2.97
N ILE A 86 -14.22 -4.41 3.43
CA ILE A 86 -13.29 -3.35 3.81
C ILE A 86 -13.30 -3.21 5.34
N TYR A 87 -12.12 -3.30 5.95
CA TYR A 87 -11.89 -3.22 7.38
C TYR A 87 -11.03 -2.01 7.71
N ILE A 88 -11.60 -1.05 8.42
CA ILE A 88 -10.98 0.24 8.73
C ILE A 88 -10.44 0.22 10.16
N HIS A 89 -9.17 0.59 10.31
CA HIS A 89 -8.51 0.76 11.59
C HIS A 89 -8.12 2.23 11.76
N ILE A 90 -8.69 2.89 12.75
CA ILE A 90 -8.32 4.29 13.07
C ILE A 90 -7.25 4.26 14.15
N ASN A 91 -6.01 4.41 13.73
CA ASN A 91 -4.84 4.41 14.60
C ASN A 91 -3.59 4.90 13.84
N ASP A 92 -2.51 5.18 14.55
CA ASP A 92 -1.20 5.38 13.95
C ASP A 92 -0.64 4.02 13.47
N ALA A 93 -0.48 3.87 12.16
CA ALA A 93 0.03 2.64 11.55
C ALA A 93 1.48 2.33 11.97
N TYR A 94 2.22 3.34 12.42
CA TYR A 94 3.62 3.21 12.80
C TYR A 94 3.81 3.06 14.32
N ASP A 95 2.72 3.05 15.10
CA ASP A 95 2.76 2.67 16.51
C ASP A 95 3.02 1.16 16.66
N TYR A 96 4.14 0.82 17.30
CA TYR A 96 4.56 -0.57 17.45
C TYR A 96 3.56 -1.41 18.28
N ASN A 97 2.94 -0.84 19.29
CA ASN A 97 1.98 -1.57 20.14
C ASN A 97 0.69 -1.85 19.36
N PHE A 98 0.21 -0.88 18.57
CA PHE A 98 -0.91 -1.11 17.68
C PHE A 98 -0.59 -2.22 16.68
N PHE A 99 0.55 -2.14 15.99
CA PHE A 99 0.98 -3.17 15.06
C PHE A 99 1.03 -4.56 15.70
N GLN A 100 1.65 -4.71 16.87
CA GLN A 100 1.77 -5.97 17.58
C GLN A 100 0.39 -6.55 17.95
N ASN A 101 -0.49 -5.73 18.48
CA ASN A 101 -1.79 -6.18 18.98
C ASN A 101 -2.80 -6.44 17.86
N CYS A 102 -2.72 -5.70 16.75
CA CYS A 102 -3.66 -5.79 15.64
C CYS A 102 -3.18 -6.78 14.56
N PHE A 103 -1.95 -6.63 14.08
CA PHE A 103 -1.46 -7.33 12.89
C PHE A 103 -0.63 -8.58 13.20
N MET A 104 0.23 -8.54 14.22
CA MET A 104 1.06 -9.70 14.54
C MET A 104 0.27 -10.83 15.22
N SER A 105 -0.72 -10.52 16.03
CA SER A 105 -1.40 -11.48 16.89
C SER A 105 -2.79 -11.91 16.41
N LYS A 106 -3.47 -11.13 15.58
CA LYS A 106 -4.91 -11.31 15.31
C LYS A 106 -5.29 -11.44 13.84
N ILE A 107 -4.48 -10.95 12.92
CA ILE A 107 -4.83 -10.88 11.50
C ILE A 107 -3.94 -11.83 10.70
N PRO A 108 -4.48 -12.52 9.68
CA PRO A 108 -3.70 -13.38 8.80
C PRO A 108 -2.64 -12.57 8.04
N ARG A 109 -1.64 -13.26 7.49
CA ARG A 109 -0.63 -12.63 6.64
C ARG A 109 -1.23 -12.09 5.35
N TYR A 110 -0.65 -11.00 4.86
CA TYR A 110 -1.14 -10.25 3.70
C TYR A 110 -0.46 -10.71 2.41
N ASP A 111 -1.25 -10.73 1.33
CA ASP A 111 -0.77 -10.93 -0.04
C ASP A 111 -0.10 -9.67 -0.57
N ILE A 112 -0.68 -8.50 -0.26
CA ILE A 112 -0.20 -7.20 -0.70
C ILE A 112 -0.30 -6.24 0.48
N ILE A 113 0.77 -5.44 0.68
CA ILE A 113 0.82 -4.37 1.68
C ILE A 113 1.34 -3.11 1.00
N ILE A 114 0.62 -2.00 1.13
CA ILE A 114 0.95 -0.72 0.49
C ILE A 114 1.09 0.34 1.58
N ASP A 115 2.13 1.14 1.54
CA ASP A 115 2.34 2.34 2.34
C ASP A 115 2.10 3.58 1.48
N ASP A 116 0.97 4.21 1.69
CA ASP A 116 0.53 5.49 1.14
C ASP A 116 0.24 6.46 2.30
N GLY A 117 1.17 6.51 3.25
CA GLY A 117 1.05 7.24 4.50
C GLY A 117 1.66 8.66 4.45
N PRO A 118 2.41 9.09 5.47
CA PRO A 118 2.91 10.47 5.56
C PRO A 118 4.17 10.74 4.71
N HIS A 119 4.67 9.79 3.96
CA HIS A 119 5.78 9.86 3.00
C HIS A 119 7.08 10.43 3.60
N THR A 120 7.35 10.16 4.88
CA THR A 120 8.62 10.51 5.52
C THR A 120 9.58 9.33 5.47
N LEU A 121 10.89 9.60 5.46
CA LEU A 121 11.88 8.52 5.51
C LEU A 121 11.70 7.63 6.74
N GLU A 122 11.37 8.23 7.89
CA GLU A 122 11.15 7.52 9.14
C GLU A 122 9.94 6.57 9.04
N SER A 123 8.80 7.05 8.52
CA SER A 123 7.61 6.20 8.35
C SER A 123 7.87 5.04 7.41
N MET A 124 8.55 5.28 6.28
CA MET A 124 8.91 4.24 5.31
C MET A 124 9.84 3.18 5.92
N VAL A 125 10.84 3.59 6.71
CA VAL A 125 11.74 2.66 7.43
C VAL A 125 10.93 1.82 8.43
N ASN A 126 10.09 2.45 9.25
CA ASN A 126 9.24 1.78 10.23
C ASN A 126 8.28 0.81 9.54
N PHE A 127 7.65 1.22 8.44
CA PHE A 127 6.76 0.38 7.64
C PHE A 127 7.48 -0.89 7.16
N ILE A 128 8.63 -0.77 6.51
CA ILE A 128 9.39 -1.93 6.02
C ILE A 128 9.74 -2.87 7.17
N GLN A 129 10.24 -2.34 8.30
CA GLN A 129 10.67 -3.15 9.44
C GLN A 129 9.52 -3.85 10.16
N MET A 130 8.35 -3.25 10.20
CA MET A 130 7.16 -3.78 10.87
C MET A 130 6.38 -4.71 9.94
N TYR A 131 5.92 -4.18 8.81
CA TYR A 131 4.93 -4.85 7.98
C TYR A 131 5.50 -5.97 7.11
N SER A 132 6.80 -5.99 6.84
CA SER A 132 7.45 -7.15 6.22
C SER A 132 7.27 -8.46 7.01
N LYS A 133 7.06 -8.38 8.33
CA LYS A 133 6.83 -9.54 9.22
C LYS A 133 5.47 -10.21 9.00
N VAL A 134 4.49 -9.47 8.49
CA VAL A 134 3.14 -9.97 8.23
C VAL A 134 2.86 -10.20 6.74
N LEU A 135 3.88 -10.04 5.90
CA LEU A 135 3.83 -10.34 4.48
C LEU A 135 3.88 -11.85 4.25
N LYS A 136 3.05 -12.37 3.33
CA LYS A 136 3.08 -13.78 2.90
C LYS A 136 4.41 -14.14 2.22
N ASN A 137 4.70 -15.43 2.10
CA ASN A 137 5.94 -15.92 1.47
C ASN A 137 6.06 -15.56 0.00
N ASP A 138 4.95 -15.34 -0.68
CA ASP A 138 4.84 -14.89 -2.07
C ASP A 138 4.19 -13.50 -2.16
N GLY A 139 4.21 -12.74 -1.06
CA GLY A 139 3.56 -11.43 -0.96
C GLY A 139 4.36 -10.31 -1.63
N ILE A 140 3.70 -9.16 -1.79
CA ILE A 140 4.26 -7.94 -2.36
C ILE A 140 4.06 -6.80 -1.38
N LEU A 141 5.14 -6.09 -1.03
CA LEU A 141 5.11 -4.90 -0.20
C LEU A 141 5.56 -3.71 -1.04
N VAL A 142 4.79 -2.63 -1.00
CA VAL A 142 5.03 -1.41 -1.78
C VAL A 142 5.12 -0.21 -0.84
N VAL A 143 6.09 0.65 -1.06
CA VAL A 143 6.20 2.00 -0.48
C VAL A 143 6.03 2.99 -1.62
N GLU A 144 5.00 3.83 -1.54
CA GLU A 144 4.71 4.89 -2.50
C GLU A 144 5.46 6.18 -2.16
N ASP A 145 5.54 7.09 -3.11
CA ASP A 145 5.96 8.48 -2.95
C ASP A 145 7.31 8.65 -2.25
N VAL A 146 8.30 7.82 -2.66
CA VAL A 146 9.67 7.98 -2.13
C VAL A 146 10.23 9.31 -2.62
N GLN A 147 10.43 10.24 -1.70
CA GLN A 147 10.71 11.64 -2.01
C GLN A 147 12.11 11.92 -2.54
N SER A 148 13.04 10.95 -2.48
CA SER A 148 14.38 11.10 -3.01
C SER A 148 15.00 9.76 -3.35
N MET A 149 15.74 9.70 -4.47
CA MET A 149 16.59 8.54 -4.79
C MET A 149 17.69 8.31 -3.74
N ASP A 150 18.07 9.34 -2.98
CA ASP A 150 19.05 9.20 -1.88
C ASP A 150 18.50 8.38 -0.70
N TRP A 151 17.17 8.22 -0.60
CA TRP A 151 16.54 7.37 0.40
C TRP A 151 16.60 5.89 0.05
N ILE A 152 16.72 5.54 -1.24
CA ILE A 152 16.75 4.15 -1.69
C ILE A 152 17.86 3.32 -1.03
N PRO A 153 19.12 3.79 -0.92
CA PRO A 153 20.15 3.06 -0.16
C PRO A 153 19.77 2.81 1.30
N ILE A 154 19.10 3.78 1.94
CA ILE A 154 18.66 3.67 3.34
C ILE A 154 17.55 2.63 3.47
N LEU A 155 16.51 2.69 2.60
CA LEU A 155 15.42 1.71 2.57
C LEU A 155 15.94 0.30 2.27
N LYS A 156 16.93 0.15 1.37
CA LYS A 156 17.63 -1.12 1.15
C LYS A 156 18.39 -1.60 2.38
N ALA A 157 19.03 -0.69 3.10
CA ALA A 157 19.81 -1.04 4.30
C ALA A 157 18.90 -1.54 5.43
N CYS A 158 17.74 -0.89 5.66
CA CYS A 158 16.79 -1.26 6.73
C CYS A 158 15.93 -2.49 6.39
N THR A 159 15.86 -2.90 5.12
CA THR A 159 15.14 -4.10 4.69
C THR A 159 15.81 -5.35 5.29
N PRO A 160 15.04 -6.31 5.89
CA PRO A 160 15.54 -7.57 6.36
C PRO A 160 16.38 -8.31 5.30
N LEU A 161 17.48 -8.95 5.73
CA LEU A 161 18.49 -9.51 4.82
C LEU A 161 17.88 -10.50 3.82
N GLU A 162 16.96 -11.34 4.28
CA GLU A 162 16.27 -12.36 3.49
C GLU A 162 15.32 -11.77 2.44
N LEU A 163 14.94 -10.50 2.59
CA LEU A 163 14.04 -9.82 1.65
C LEU A 163 14.80 -8.97 0.61
N LYS A 164 16.07 -8.67 0.84
CA LYS A 164 16.89 -7.84 -0.07
C LYS A 164 16.94 -8.33 -1.51
N PRO A 165 16.99 -9.65 -1.80
CA PRO A 165 16.97 -10.15 -3.18
C PRO A 165 15.69 -9.82 -3.98
N TYR A 166 14.60 -9.48 -3.29
CA TYR A 166 13.30 -9.21 -3.88
C TYR A 166 13.01 -7.71 -4.08
N ILE A 167 13.99 -6.85 -3.79
CA ILE A 167 13.82 -5.38 -3.92
C ILE A 167 13.83 -4.97 -5.38
N GLN A 168 12.80 -4.23 -5.75
CA GLN A 168 12.66 -3.54 -7.03
C GLN A 168 12.43 -2.05 -6.75
N VAL A 169 12.91 -1.18 -7.63
CA VAL A 169 12.70 0.27 -7.55
C VAL A 169 12.21 0.78 -8.89
N TYR A 170 11.10 1.48 -8.88
CA TYR A 170 10.50 2.06 -10.07
C TYR A 170 10.59 3.58 -9.98
N ASP A 171 11.53 4.18 -10.71
CA ASP A 171 11.65 5.62 -10.87
C ASP A 171 10.79 6.07 -12.07
N ARG A 172 9.64 6.63 -11.78
CA ARG A 172 8.65 7.08 -12.77
C ARG A 172 8.62 8.59 -12.94
N ARG A 173 9.50 9.31 -12.27
CA ARG A 173 9.52 10.80 -12.24
C ARG A 173 9.52 11.44 -13.62
N HIS A 174 10.12 10.79 -14.60
CA HIS A 174 10.22 11.29 -15.98
C HIS A 174 8.89 11.28 -16.76
N LEU A 175 7.86 10.57 -16.27
CA LEU A 175 6.60 10.42 -17.00
C LEU A 175 5.65 11.61 -16.81
N LYS A 176 5.61 12.17 -15.60
CA LYS A 176 4.71 13.28 -15.24
C LYS A 176 5.42 14.45 -14.59
N ASP A 177 6.75 14.44 -14.64
CA ASP A 177 7.61 15.47 -14.02
C ASP A 177 7.33 15.69 -12.54
N ARG A 178 7.06 14.55 -11.82
CA ARG A 178 6.84 14.53 -10.38
C ARG A 178 8.07 14.01 -9.67
N TRP A 179 8.56 14.78 -8.71
CA TRP A 179 9.78 14.50 -7.97
C TRP A 179 9.69 13.28 -7.03
N ASP A 180 8.48 12.93 -6.61
CA ASP A 180 8.13 11.83 -5.69
C ASP A 180 7.54 10.59 -6.39
N ASP A 181 7.48 10.55 -7.71
CA ASP A 181 6.90 9.42 -8.48
C ASP A 181 7.87 8.22 -8.51
N ILE A 182 8.20 7.71 -7.31
CA ILE A 182 9.13 6.61 -7.08
C ILE A 182 8.47 5.57 -6.17
N LEU A 183 8.46 4.30 -6.61
CA LEU A 183 8.04 3.16 -5.79
C LEU A 183 9.24 2.35 -5.33
N PHE A 184 9.26 1.99 -4.03
CA PHE A 184 10.14 0.96 -3.50
C PHE A 184 9.32 -0.30 -3.21
N VAL A 185 9.69 -1.42 -3.83
CA VAL A 185 8.90 -2.66 -3.82
C VAL A 185 9.73 -3.82 -3.31
N ILE A 186 9.13 -4.66 -2.47
CA ILE A 186 9.65 -6.00 -2.13
C ILE A 186 8.68 -7.00 -2.75
N ASN A 187 9.07 -7.64 -3.86
CA ASN A 187 8.22 -8.55 -4.62
C ASN A 187 8.69 -9.99 -4.48
N LYS A 188 8.04 -10.77 -3.61
CA LYS A 188 8.33 -12.20 -3.39
C LYS A 188 7.53 -13.13 -4.30
N SER A 189 6.71 -12.58 -5.22
CA SER A 189 5.90 -13.38 -6.15
C SER A 189 6.63 -13.83 -7.42
N ILE A 190 7.91 -13.42 -7.57
CA ILE A 190 8.79 -13.75 -8.70
C ILE A 190 9.61 -15.00 -8.44
#